data_4c8655bad4f14f390e4ffb93aae26bb7
#
_entry.id   4c8655bad4f14f390e4ffb93aae26bb7
#
_cell.length_a   1.000
_cell.length_b   1.000
_cell.length_c   1.000
_cell.angle_alpha   90.00
_cell.angle_beta   90.00
_cell.angle_gamma   90.00
#
_symmetry.space_group_name_H-M   'P 1'
#
loop_
_entity.id
_entity.type
_entity.pdbx_description
1 polymer ?
#
loop_
_entity_poly.entity_id
_entity_poly.type
_entity_poly.pdbx_seq_one_letter_code
_entity_poly.pdbx_strand_id
1 'polypeptide(L)'
;MLELAHKLADSDAKFFGGWVLAGAEAHIHQLAEAMANQVLLAKERKSIIRVAGTATDGSLAKELRVFLVLPKHKLGTKPLEPEAIKGDLLTKHTFTTQEIADYVTYTGDENVIHKGEHPIVPGLGMAAWLQ
;
A
#
# COMPACT_ATOMS: atom_id res chain seq x y z
N MET A 1 2.82 -4.15 -9.68
CA MET A 1 2.13 -3.75 -8.42
C MET A 1 2.46 -2.32 -8.00
N LEU A 2 3.70 -1.85 -8.12
CA LEU A 2 4.09 -0.46 -7.80
C LEU A 2 3.27 0.59 -8.56
N GLU A 3 2.92 0.34 -9.82
CA GLU A 3 2.06 1.24 -10.62
C GLU A 3 0.65 1.38 -10.04
N LEU A 4 0.10 0.29 -9.51
CA LEU A 4 -1.20 0.34 -8.83
C LEU A 4 -1.11 1.09 -7.50
N ALA A 5 0.00 0.92 -6.76
CA ALA A 5 0.26 1.66 -5.54
C ALA A 5 0.45 3.16 -5.82
N HIS A 6 1.17 3.50 -6.90
CA HIS A 6 1.33 4.88 -7.35
C HIS A 6 -0.02 5.52 -7.70
N LYS A 7 -0.86 4.80 -8.45
CA LYS A 7 -2.20 5.29 -8.79
C LYS A 7 -3.10 5.46 -7.57
N LEU A 8 -2.94 4.60 -6.58
CA LEU A 8 -3.65 4.75 -5.31
C LEU A 8 -3.19 6.01 -4.58
N ALA A 9 -1.88 6.25 -4.49
CA ALA A 9 -1.31 7.44 -3.85
C ALA A 9 -1.72 8.74 -4.56
N ASP A 10 -1.68 8.74 -5.90
CA ASP A 10 -2.13 9.86 -6.74
C ASP A 10 -3.59 10.24 -6.51
N SER A 11 -4.41 9.26 -6.16
CA SER A 11 -5.85 9.45 -6.20
C SER A 11 -6.37 10.30 -5.07
N ASP A 12 -5.67 10.40 -3.92
CA ASP A 12 -6.30 11.12 -2.82
C ASP A 12 -5.54 11.28 -1.49
N ALA A 13 -4.39 11.91 -1.51
CA ALA A 13 -3.72 12.35 -0.28
C ALA A 13 -4.65 13.16 0.64
N LYS A 14 -5.62 13.88 0.08
CA LYS A 14 -6.58 14.70 0.82
C LYS A 14 -7.66 13.88 1.54
N PHE A 15 -8.04 12.72 1.01
CA PHE A 15 -9.10 11.89 1.60
C PHE A 15 -8.60 10.89 2.64
N PHE A 16 -7.31 10.54 2.61
CA PHE A 16 -6.74 9.50 3.46
C PHE A 16 -5.75 10.01 4.50
N GLY A 17 -5.63 11.33 4.67
CA GLY A 17 -4.79 11.91 5.73
C GLY A 17 -5.11 11.30 7.08
N GLY A 18 -4.13 10.62 7.68
CA GLY A 18 -4.27 9.93 8.96
C GLY A 18 -4.92 8.54 8.90
N TRP A 19 -5.35 8.06 7.73
CA TRP A 19 -5.80 6.68 7.56
C TRP A 19 -4.62 5.72 7.52
N VAL A 20 -4.83 4.53 8.05
CA VAL A 20 -3.83 3.46 8.11
C VAL A 20 -4.29 2.28 7.26
N LEU A 21 -3.36 1.68 6.53
CA LEU A 21 -3.60 0.45 5.79
C LEU A 21 -3.84 -0.69 6.80
N ALA A 22 -5.05 -1.24 6.81
CA ALA A 22 -5.43 -2.36 7.65
C ALA A 22 -5.19 -3.71 6.95
N GLY A 23 -5.20 -3.70 5.62
CA GLY A 23 -4.94 -4.89 4.80
C GLY A 23 -4.91 -4.55 3.33
N ALA A 24 -4.32 -5.44 2.54
CA ALA A 24 -4.31 -5.36 1.09
C ALA A 24 -4.44 -6.77 0.48
N GLU A 25 -5.16 -6.84 -0.62
CA GLU A 25 -5.28 -8.02 -1.46
C GLU A 25 -4.75 -7.68 -2.84
N ALA A 26 -3.82 -8.48 -3.35
CA ALA A 26 -3.26 -8.32 -4.68
C ALA A 26 -3.56 -9.57 -5.52
N HIS A 27 -4.13 -9.37 -6.69
CA HIS A 27 -4.44 -10.43 -7.62
C HIS A 27 -3.72 -10.19 -8.94
N ILE A 28 -2.98 -11.17 -9.41
CA ILE A 28 -2.32 -11.17 -10.71
C ILE A 28 -3.05 -12.19 -11.58
N HIS A 29 -3.79 -11.71 -12.56
CA HIS A 29 -4.56 -12.54 -13.48
C HIS A 29 -3.74 -12.91 -14.71
N GLN A 30 -2.80 -12.05 -15.10
CA GLN A 30 -1.91 -12.25 -16.24
C GLN A 30 -0.51 -11.74 -15.89
N LEU A 31 0.51 -12.52 -16.24
CA LEU A 31 1.92 -12.13 -16.12
C LEU A 31 2.40 -11.28 -17.31
N ALA A 32 1.48 -10.74 -18.11
CA ALA A 32 1.81 -9.97 -19.31
C ALA A 32 2.70 -8.77 -18.96
N GLU A 33 3.84 -8.70 -19.63
CA GLU A 33 4.76 -7.55 -19.55
C GLU A 33 4.14 -6.25 -20.08
N ALA A 34 3.17 -6.35 -20.95
CA ALA A 34 2.41 -5.23 -21.46
C ALA A 34 1.25 -4.90 -20.51
N MET A 35 1.55 -4.25 -19.42
CA MET A 35 0.50 -3.56 -18.69
C MET A 35 -0.07 -2.44 -19.54
N ALA A 36 -1.37 -2.50 -19.68
CA ALA A 36 -2.09 -1.54 -20.44
C ALA A 36 -1.99 -0.15 -19.86
N ASN A 37 -2.23 0.73 -20.73
CA ASN A 37 -2.30 2.15 -20.56
C ASN A 37 -3.44 2.64 -19.66
N GLN A 38 -4.21 1.76 -19.02
CA GLN A 38 -5.32 2.16 -18.17
C GLN A 38 -5.22 1.50 -16.79
N VAL A 39 -5.04 2.34 -15.79
CA VAL A 39 -5.25 2.00 -14.40
C VAL A 39 -6.55 2.66 -13.94
N LEU A 40 -7.51 1.83 -13.54
CA LEU A 40 -8.81 2.29 -13.07
C LEU A 40 -8.82 2.31 -11.56
N LEU A 41 -9.32 3.40 -10.99
CA LEU A 41 -9.58 3.54 -9.56
C LEU A 41 -11.08 3.45 -9.31
N ALA A 42 -11.47 2.54 -8.43
CA ALA A 42 -12.84 2.42 -7.98
C ALA A 42 -12.91 2.46 -6.44
N LYS A 43 -13.71 3.36 -5.90
CA LYS A 43 -13.98 3.47 -4.48
C LYS A 43 -15.24 2.68 -4.15
N GLU A 44 -15.08 1.48 -3.64
CA GLU A 44 -16.21 0.60 -3.31
C GLU A 44 -16.95 1.08 -2.05
N ARG A 45 -16.19 1.52 -1.04
CA ARG A 45 -16.70 2.10 0.21
C ARG A 45 -15.74 3.19 0.67
N LYS A 46 -16.10 3.91 1.72
CA LYS A 46 -15.23 4.96 2.30
C LYS A 46 -13.83 4.43 2.67
N SER A 47 -13.73 3.17 3.07
CA SER A 47 -12.51 2.52 3.55
C SER A 47 -11.98 1.41 2.64
N ILE A 48 -12.59 1.18 1.48
CA ILE A 48 -12.17 0.13 0.55
C ILE A 48 -11.96 0.75 -0.82
N ILE A 49 -10.75 0.59 -1.34
CA ILE A 49 -10.36 1.10 -2.65
C ILE A 49 -9.84 -0.05 -3.49
N ARG A 50 -10.31 -0.12 -4.71
CA ARG A 50 -9.85 -1.04 -5.73
C ARG A 50 -9.11 -0.27 -6.81
N VAL A 51 -7.90 -0.72 -7.12
CA VAL A 51 -7.12 -0.23 -8.25
C VAL A 51 -6.89 -1.40 -9.19
N ALA A 52 -7.25 -1.24 -10.44
CA ALA A 52 -7.17 -2.31 -11.45
C ALA A 52 -6.35 -1.85 -12.65
N GLY A 53 -5.42 -2.68 -13.08
CA GLY A 53 -4.69 -2.55 -14.33
C GLY A 53 -5.24 -3.53 -15.38
N THR A 54 -5.50 -3.04 -16.59
CA THR A 54 -5.99 -3.85 -17.70
C THR A 54 -4.87 -4.17 -18.70
N ALA A 55 -4.93 -5.27 -19.36
CA ALA A 55 -4.05 -5.62 -20.49
C ALA A 55 -4.44 -4.84 -21.75
N THR A 56 -3.59 -4.87 -22.78
CA THR A 56 -3.81 -4.13 -24.04
C THR A 56 -5.11 -4.51 -24.75
N ASP A 57 -5.61 -5.71 -24.51
CA ASP A 57 -6.88 -6.20 -25.03
C ASP A 57 -8.10 -5.78 -24.17
N GLY A 58 -7.85 -5.01 -23.09
CA GLY A 58 -8.88 -4.55 -22.16
C GLY A 58 -9.23 -5.53 -21.04
N SER A 59 -8.66 -6.73 -21.03
CA SER A 59 -8.89 -7.71 -19.97
C SER A 59 -8.21 -7.28 -18.66
N LEU A 60 -8.73 -7.73 -17.51
CA LEU A 60 -8.14 -7.46 -16.20
C LEU A 60 -6.81 -8.21 -16.06
N ALA A 61 -5.70 -7.48 -15.90
CA ALA A 61 -4.38 -8.06 -15.75
C ALA A 61 -3.95 -8.16 -14.29
N LYS A 62 -4.10 -7.09 -13.54
CA LYS A 62 -3.73 -7.01 -12.12
C LYS A 62 -4.74 -6.20 -11.33
N GLU A 63 -4.89 -6.53 -10.08
CA GLU A 63 -5.79 -5.84 -9.16
C GLU A 63 -5.13 -5.66 -7.79
N LEU A 64 -5.30 -4.48 -7.21
CA LEU A 64 -4.94 -4.18 -5.83
C LEU A 64 -6.19 -3.67 -5.12
N ARG A 65 -6.58 -4.34 -4.06
CA ARG A 65 -7.67 -3.94 -3.18
C ARG A 65 -7.11 -3.61 -1.82
N VAL A 66 -7.35 -2.40 -1.34
CA VAL A 66 -6.84 -1.92 -0.06
C VAL A 66 -7.97 -1.63 0.92
N PHE A 67 -7.73 -1.98 2.16
CA PHE A 67 -8.62 -1.78 3.29
C PHE A 67 -7.98 -0.75 4.22
N LEU A 68 -8.64 0.37 4.41
CA LEU A 68 -8.15 1.49 5.20
C LEU A 68 -8.98 1.65 6.47
N VAL A 69 -8.33 2.01 7.57
CA VAL A 69 -8.98 2.36 8.82
C VAL A 69 -8.53 3.74 9.28
N LEU A 70 -9.47 4.52 9.82
CA LEU A 70 -9.13 5.74 10.54
C LEU A 70 -9.06 5.40 12.02
N PRO A 71 -7.88 5.46 12.65
CA PRO A 71 -7.75 5.18 14.07
C PRO A 71 -8.61 6.15 14.89
N LYS A 72 -9.48 5.64 15.75
CA LYS A 72 -10.34 6.46 16.60
C LYS A 72 -9.61 7.10 17.79
N HIS A 73 -8.44 6.55 18.13
CA HIS A 73 -7.60 7.02 19.24
C HIS A 73 -6.16 7.09 18.77
N LYS A 74 -5.34 7.94 19.41
CA LYS A 74 -3.89 7.86 19.27
C LYS A 74 -3.48 6.42 19.51
N LEU A 75 -2.77 5.83 18.55
CA LEU A 75 -2.21 4.48 18.69
C LEU A 75 -1.60 4.39 20.09
N GLY A 76 -2.18 3.55 20.93
CA GLY A 76 -1.76 3.42 22.32
C GLY A 76 -0.28 3.04 22.36
N THR A 77 0.45 3.66 23.27
CA THR A 77 1.89 3.44 23.45
C THR A 77 2.23 2.06 24.04
N LYS A 78 1.26 1.17 24.18
CA LYS A 78 1.52 -0.16 24.70
C LYS A 78 1.95 -1.05 23.52
N PRO A 79 3.23 -1.46 23.47
CA PRO A 79 3.66 -2.44 22.49
C PRO A 79 2.78 -3.69 22.65
N LEU A 80 2.19 -4.15 21.55
CA LEU A 80 1.63 -5.50 21.53
C LEU A 80 2.82 -6.45 21.73
N GLU A 81 2.73 -7.33 22.71
CA GLU A 81 3.69 -8.43 22.78
C GLU A 81 3.60 -9.20 21.46
N PRO A 82 4.73 -9.39 20.78
CA PRO A 82 4.71 -10.11 19.52
C PRO A 82 4.24 -11.53 19.79
N GLU A 83 3.12 -11.91 19.18
CA GLU A 83 2.74 -13.32 19.14
C GLU A 83 3.90 -14.12 18.52
N ALA A 84 4.23 -15.27 19.13
CA ALA A 84 5.25 -16.14 18.57
C ALA A 84 4.88 -16.55 17.16
N ILE A 85 5.59 -16.03 16.18
CA ILE A 85 5.40 -16.38 14.77
C ILE A 85 5.79 -17.86 14.61
N LYS A 86 4.80 -18.68 14.25
CA LYS A 86 5.03 -20.09 13.91
C LYS A 86 5.47 -20.14 12.45
N GLY A 87 6.71 -20.52 12.21
CA GLY A 87 7.28 -20.64 10.86
C GLY A 87 8.75 -20.29 10.83
N ASP A 88 9.40 -20.62 9.72
CA ASP A 88 10.81 -20.31 9.49
C ASP A 88 10.96 -18.86 9.02
N LEU A 89 11.99 -18.18 9.53
CA LEU A 89 12.35 -16.85 9.08
C LEU A 89 13.00 -16.95 7.69
N LEU A 90 12.28 -16.53 6.66
CA LEU A 90 12.80 -16.53 5.28
C LEU A 90 13.68 -15.31 5.02
N THR A 91 13.28 -14.15 5.52
CA THR A 91 14.03 -12.89 5.34
C THR A 91 13.65 -11.89 6.42
N LYS A 92 14.51 -10.89 6.60
CA LYS A 92 14.28 -9.76 7.52
C LYS A 92 14.76 -8.47 6.87
N HIS A 93 13.95 -7.43 6.96
CA HIS A 93 14.32 -6.09 6.55
C HIS A 93 13.91 -5.07 7.61
N THR A 94 14.72 -4.05 7.78
CA THR A 94 14.42 -2.90 8.62
C THR A 94 14.42 -1.66 7.74
N PHE A 95 13.26 -1.10 7.52
CA PHE A 95 13.14 0.11 6.70
C PHE A 95 13.80 1.29 7.41
N THR A 96 14.70 1.95 6.72
CA THR A 96 15.29 3.20 7.16
C THR A 96 14.35 4.38 6.87
N THR A 97 14.54 5.49 7.57
CA THR A 97 13.79 6.74 7.29
C THR A 97 14.00 7.20 5.85
N GLN A 98 15.19 6.97 5.28
CA GLN A 98 15.48 7.34 3.89
C GLN A 98 14.69 6.48 2.90
N GLU A 99 14.64 5.16 3.09
CA GLU A 99 13.84 4.27 2.22
C GLU A 99 12.36 4.63 2.26
N ILE A 100 11.84 5.00 3.43
CA ILE A 100 10.45 5.47 3.56
C ILE A 100 10.26 6.77 2.78
N ALA A 101 11.18 7.72 2.90
CA ALA A 101 11.11 9.00 2.20
C ALA A 101 11.20 8.82 0.68
N ASP A 102 12.07 7.93 0.21
CA ASP A 102 12.23 7.61 -1.21
C ASP A 102 10.95 6.98 -1.79
N TYR A 103 10.35 6.02 -1.05
CA TYR A 103 9.07 5.42 -1.44
C TYR A 103 7.96 6.46 -1.50
N VAL A 104 7.83 7.29 -0.47
CA VAL A 104 6.82 8.37 -0.40
C VAL A 104 6.97 9.34 -1.57
N THR A 105 8.22 9.71 -1.89
CA THR A 105 8.53 10.59 -3.02
C THR A 105 8.16 9.93 -4.35
N TYR A 106 8.53 8.67 -4.53
CA TYR A 106 8.25 7.92 -5.76
C TYR A 106 6.75 7.74 -5.99
N THR A 107 6.00 7.42 -4.95
CA THR A 107 4.55 7.16 -5.05
C THR A 107 3.70 8.42 -4.99
N GLY A 108 4.24 9.56 -4.56
CA GLY A 108 3.47 10.76 -4.29
C GLY A 108 2.57 10.65 -3.07
N ASP A 109 2.85 9.71 -2.15
CA ASP A 109 2.06 9.54 -0.93
C ASP A 109 2.28 10.69 0.04
N GLU A 110 1.27 11.54 0.21
CA GLU A 110 1.33 12.70 1.10
C GLU A 110 0.83 12.42 2.52
N ASN A 111 0.52 11.18 2.86
CA ASN A 111 0.01 10.86 4.18
C ASN A 111 1.03 11.22 5.27
N VAL A 112 0.63 12.08 6.18
CA VAL A 112 1.50 12.65 7.22
C VAL A 112 2.11 11.63 8.16
N ILE A 113 1.51 10.43 8.27
CA ILE A 113 2.04 9.34 9.11
C ILE A 113 3.37 8.78 8.62
N HIS A 114 3.70 9.01 7.34
CA HIS A 114 4.95 8.57 6.71
C HIS A 114 6.05 9.64 6.75
N LYS A 115 5.81 10.75 7.43
CA LYS A 115 6.71 11.92 7.50
C LYS A 115 7.13 12.17 8.95
N GLY A 116 8.28 12.85 9.15
CA GLY A 116 8.78 13.23 10.46
C GLY A 116 9.91 12.36 10.98
N GLU A 117 10.23 12.49 12.26
CA GLU A 117 11.37 11.79 12.89
C GLU A 117 11.14 10.28 13.08
N HIS A 118 9.88 9.87 13.25
CA HIS A 118 9.48 8.48 13.45
C HIS A 118 8.39 8.09 12.47
N PRO A 119 8.71 8.01 11.16
CA PRO A 119 7.71 7.71 10.15
C PRO A 119 7.23 6.27 10.25
N ILE A 120 5.92 6.07 10.06
CA ILE A 120 5.37 4.73 9.90
C ILE A 120 5.69 4.22 8.50
N VAL A 121 6.17 2.98 8.39
CA VAL A 121 6.44 2.36 7.08
C VAL A 121 5.14 2.24 6.28
N PRO A 122 5.11 2.70 5.02
CA PRO A 122 3.95 2.51 4.16
C PRO A 122 3.66 1.02 3.95
N GLY A 123 2.43 0.59 4.24
CA GLY A 123 2.05 -0.82 4.11
C GLY A 123 2.25 -1.38 2.69
N LEU A 124 1.99 -0.56 1.66
CA LEU A 124 2.26 -0.93 0.27
C LEU A 124 3.76 -0.95 -0.06
N GLY A 125 4.58 -0.16 0.62
CA GLY A 125 6.03 -0.22 0.54
C GLY A 125 6.56 -1.55 1.06
N MET A 126 6.03 -2.03 2.20
CA MET A 126 6.36 -3.37 2.71
C MET A 126 5.95 -4.47 1.73
N ALA A 127 4.75 -4.39 1.15
CA ALA A 127 4.27 -5.35 0.16
C ALA A 127 5.12 -5.33 -1.12
N ALA A 128 5.57 -4.17 -1.56
CA ALA A 128 6.45 -4.04 -2.72
C ALA A 128 7.84 -4.64 -2.47
N TRP A 129 8.36 -4.54 -1.25
CA TRP A 129 9.64 -5.14 -0.88
C TRP A 129 9.59 -6.68 -0.88
N LEU A 130 8.44 -7.28 -0.58
CA LEU A 130 8.26 -8.74 -0.55
C LEU A 130 8.13 -9.39 -1.94
N GLN A 131 8.08 -8.63 -3.02
CA GLN A 131 8.00 -9.11 -4.41
C GLN A 131 9.38 -9.38 -5.00
#